data_934557023be4c1404ba865a63fbb7342
#
_entry.id   934557023be4c1404ba865a63fbb7342
#
_cell.length_a   1.000
_cell.length_b   1.000
_cell.length_c   1.000
_cell.angle_alpha   90.00
_cell.angle_beta   90.00
_cell.angle_gamma   90.00
#
_symmetry.space_group_name_H-M   'P 1'
#
loop_
_entity.id
_entity.type
_entity.pdbx_description
1 polymer ?
#
loop_
_entity_poly.entity_id
_entity_poly.type
_entity_poly.pdbx_seq_one_letter_code
_entity_poly.pdbx_strand_id
1 'polypeptide(L)'
;MLSLATAQNMRSLFLAAPEQLFPLLPYNSRADLVDYAEANMTARVTNLLGGVSTLLELKSDFMLLETTASSTVQMKLLPFGNENIVCVVKSVSAEAEDSRVYFYDSHWNRLNTDDLFTMPEIREFFLPSDTIGHYIDMCDIYLVSLK
;
A
#
# COMPACT_ATOMS: atom_id res chain seq x y z
N MET A 1 0.32 0.24 -37.03
CA MET A 1 0.64 -0.68 -35.91
C MET A 1 -0.23 -0.29 -34.72
N LEU A 2 -1.21 -1.09 -34.40
CA LEU A 2 -1.98 -0.94 -33.19
C LEU A 2 -1.07 -1.39 -32.05
N SER A 3 -0.58 -0.44 -31.24
CA SER A 3 -0.01 -0.74 -29.94
C SER A 3 -1.14 -1.33 -29.11
N LEU A 4 -1.11 -2.63 -28.90
CA LEU A 4 -1.87 -3.26 -27.82
C LEU A 4 -1.28 -2.70 -26.52
N ALA A 5 -1.87 -1.61 -26.02
CA ALA A 5 -1.67 -1.21 -24.65
C ALA A 5 -2.16 -2.39 -23.81
N THR A 6 -1.25 -3.21 -23.36
CA THR A 6 -1.54 -4.23 -22.35
C THR A 6 -2.11 -3.47 -21.16
N ALA A 7 -3.41 -3.67 -20.92
CA ALA A 7 -4.08 -3.04 -19.79
C ALA A 7 -3.27 -3.39 -18.54
N GLN A 8 -2.66 -2.39 -17.95
CA GLN A 8 -1.89 -2.54 -16.72
C GLN A 8 -2.83 -3.07 -15.65
N ASN A 9 -2.49 -4.20 -15.05
CA ASN A 9 -3.22 -4.78 -13.94
C ASN A 9 -2.34 -4.85 -12.70
N MET A 10 -2.94 -4.94 -11.56
CA MET A 10 -2.25 -4.99 -10.28
C MET A 10 -1.25 -6.13 -10.17
N ARG A 11 -1.56 -7.30 -10.76
CA ARG A 11 -0.66 -8.45 -10.84
C ARG A 11 0.68 -8.09 -11.48
N SER A 12 0.64 -7.54 -12.67
CA SER A 12 1.86 -7.18 -13.42
C SER A 12 2.66 -6.08 -12.71
N LEU A 13 1.99 -5.11 -12.11
CA LEU A 13 2.63 -4.06 -11.32
C LEU A 13 3.30 -4.59 -10.06
N PHE A 14 2.63 -5.48 -9.33
CA PHE A 14 3.22 -6.10 -8.13
C PHE A 14 4.47 -6.91 -8.44
N LEU A 15 4.46 -7.67 -9.53
CA LEU A 15 5.62 -8.45 -9.97
C LEU A 15 6.76 -7.55 -10.47
N ALA A 16 6.45 -6.46 -11.18
CA ALA A 16 7.44 -5.51 -11.69
C ALA A 16 7.93 -4.50 -10.65
N ALA A 17 7.35 -4.48 -9.45
CA ALA A 17 7.72 -3.52 -8.41
C ALA A 17 9.19 -3.65 -8.00
N PRO A 18 9.89 -2.53 -7.77
CA PRO A 18 11.26 -2.54 -7.28
C PRO A 18 11.39 -3.29 -5.96
N GLU A 19 12.50 -3.97 -5.74
CA GLU A 19 12.74 -4.73 -4.49
C GLU A 19 12.75 -3.83 -3.26
N GLN A 20 13.17 -2.58 -3.40
CA GLN A 20 13.15 -1.59 -2.32
C GLN A 20 11.74 -1.30 -1.79
N LEU A 21 10.73 -1.53 -2.61
CA LEU A 21 9.33 -1.37 -2.20
C LEU A 21 8.87 -2.54 -1.33
N PHE A 22 9.40 -3.74 -1.61
CA PHE A 22 9.08 -4.99 -0.91
C PHE A 22 10.36 -5.70 -0.45
N PRO A 23 11.14 -5.10 0.48
CA PRO A 23 12.46 -5.63 0.86
C PRO A 23 12.42 -7.02 1.49
N LEU A 24 11.28 -7.45 2.02
CA LEU A 24 11.10 -8.78 2.61
C LEU A 24 10.63 -9.84 1.62
N LEU A 25 10.24 -9.44 0.42
CA LEU A 25 9.64 -10.30 -0.60
C LEU A 25 10.36 -10.14 -1.94
N PRO A 26 11.39 -10.91 -2.21
CA PRO A 26 12.03 -10.97 -3.52
C PRO A 26 11.04 -11.42 -4.59
N TYR A 27 11.39 -11.21 -5.85
CA TYR A 27 10.52 -11.49 -6.99
C TYR A 27 9.86 -12.87 -6.94
N ASN A 28 10.64 -13.94 -6.64
CA ASN A 28 10.09 -15.31 -6.61
C ASN A 28 9.00 -15.46 -5.54
N SER A 29 9.20 -14.90 -4.35
CA SER A 29 8.18 -14.92 -3.29
C SER A 29 6.91 -14.17 -3.69
N ARG A 30 7.04 -13.06 -4.41
CA ARG A 30 5.89 -12.32 -4.94
C ARG A 30 5.17 -13.11 -6.04
N ALA A 31 5.91 -13.80 -6.90
CA ALA A 31 5.34 -14.66 -7.92
C ALA A 31 4.55 -15.82 -7.29
N ASP A 32 5.11 -16.49 -6.30
CA ASP A 32 4.43 -17.57 -5.56
C ASP A 32 3.11 -17.07 -4.92
N LEU A 33 3.13 -15.89 -4.29
CA LEU A 33 1.92 -15.28 -3.72
C LEU A 33 0.83 -15.06 -4.75
N VAL A 34 1.20 -14.55 -5.92
CA VAL A 34 0.26 -14.32 -7.04
C VAL A 34 -0.29 -15.64 -7.56
N ASP A 35 0.56 -16.62 -7.79
CA ASP A 35 0.16 -17.93 -8.31
C ASP A 35 -0.79 -18.66 -7.35
N TYR A 36 -0.53 -18.59 -6.04
CA TYR A 36 -1.45 -19.13 -5.03
C TYR A 36 -2.79 -18.41 -5.02
N ALA A 37 -2.79 -17.07 -5.08
CA ALA A 37 -4.01 -16.28 -5.12
C ALA A 37 -4.85 -16.60 -6.37
N GLU A 38 -4.23 -16.70 -7.54
CA GLU A 38 -4.91 -17.05 -8.79
C GLU A 38 -5.44 -18.49 -8.81
N ALA A 39 -4.77 -19.40 -8.09
CA ALA A 39 -5.25 -20.77 -7.89
C ALA A 39 -6.35 -20.89 -6.81
N ASN A 40 -6.82 -19.79 -6.23
CA ASN A 40 -7.75 -19.74 -5.10
C ASN A 40 -7.25 -20.50 -3.86
N MET A 41 -5.94 -20.51 -3.69
CA MET A 41 -5.27 -21.06 -2.51
C MET A 41 -4.93 -19.94 -1.52
N THR A 42 -4.65 -20.33 -0.29
CA THR A 42 -4.13 -19.39 0.70
C THR A 42 -2.74 -18.90 0.26
N ALA A 43 -2.64 -17.64 -0.14
CA ALA A 43 -1.42 -17.05 -0.66
C ALA A 43 -0.48 -16.62 0.48
N ARG A 44 0.38 -17.55 0.92
CA ARG A 44 1.34 -17.36 2.01
C ARG A 44 2.73 -17.79 1.60
N VAL A 45 3.73 -17.02 2.00
CA VAL A 45 5.15 -17.36 1.83
C VAL A 45 5.93 -16.99 3.08
N THR A 46 7.06 -17.66 3.29
CA THR A 46 8.05 -17.25 4.29
C THR A 46 8.83 -16.05 3.73
N ASN A 47 8.90 -14.97 4.50
CA ASN A 47 9.66 -13.77 4.12
C ASN A 47 11.13 -13.86 4.56
N LEU A 48 11.95 -12.88 4.16
CA LEU A 48 13.40 -12.88 4.45
C LEU A 48 13.74 -12.72 5.95
N LEU A 49 12.79 -12.34 6.80
CA LEU A 49 12.95 -12.32 8.25
C LEU A 49 12.57 -13.65 8.92
N GLY A 50 12.16 -14.66 8.15
CA GLY A 50 11.69 -15.94 8.67
C GLY A 50 10.24 -15.92 9.16
N GLY A 51 9.54 -14.79 9.07
CA GLY A 51 8.12 -14.68 9.33
C GLY A 51 7.28 -15.03 8.10
N VAL A 52 5.97 -14.88 8.21
CA VAL A 52 5.01 -15.16 7.14
C VAL A 52 4.49 -13.86 6.55
N SER A 53 4.46 -13.79 5.23
CA SER A 53 3.73 -12.75 4.48
C SER A 53 2.53 -13.38 3.77
N THR A 54 1.41 -12.68 3.74
CA THR A 54 0.14 -13.17 3.19
C THR A 54 -0.46 -12.16 2.23
N LEU A 55 -0.73 -12.57 1.01
CA LEU A 55 -1.52 -11.77 0.06
C LEU A 55 -3.00 -12.01 0.36
N LEU A 56 -3.64 -11.04 1.02
CA LEU A 56 -5.01 -11.14 1.50
C LEU A 56 -6.04 -10.89 0.39
N GLU A 57 -5.72 -10.00 -0.53
CA GLU A 57 -6.60 -9.65 -1.64
C GLU A 57 -5.78 -9.28 -2.88
N LEU A 58 -6.22 -9.77 -4.05
CA LEU A 58 -5.66 -9.41 -5.35
C LEU A 58 -6.81 -9.24 -6.35
N LYS A 59 -7.00 -8.01 -6.80
CA LYS A 59 -7.94 -7.62 -7.87
C LYS A 59 -7.18 -7.01 -9.04
N SER A 60 -7.88 -6.73 -10.11
CA SER A 60 -7.28 -6.09 -11.30
C SER A 60 -6.64 -4.72 -11.01
N ASP A 61 -7.19 -3.98 -10.04
CA ASP A 61 -6.82 -2.59 -9.70
C ASP A 61 -6.47 -2.37 -8.23
N PHE A 62 -6.49 -3.43 -7.42
CA PHE A 62 -6.24 -3.36 -5.96
C PHE A 62 -5.53 -4.60 -5.44
N MET A 63 -4.67 -4.41 -4.44
CA MET A 63 -4.15 -5.51 -3.64
C MET A 63 -3.97 -5.10 -2.17
N LEU A 64 -4.08 -6.08 -1.30
CA LEU A 64 -3.79 -5.99 0.13
C LEU A 64 -2.82 -7.10 0.52
N LEU A 65 -1.65 -6.72 1.00
CA LEU A 65 -0.57 -7.60 1.41
C LEU A 65 -0.22 -7.36 2.87
N GLU A 66 -0.28 -8.40 3.68
CA GLU A 66 0.30 -8.45 5.01
C GLU A 66 1.76 -8.86 4.89
N THR A 67 2.68 -7.91 5.07
CA THR A 67 4.13 -8.17 4.92
C THR A 67 4.73 -8.81 6.16
N THR A 68 4.21 -8.43 7.33
CA THR A 68 4.51 -9.06 8.64
C THR A 68 3.24 -9.04 9.49
N ALA A 69 3.25 -9.68 10.65
CA ALA A 69 2.11 -9.66 11.58
C ALA A 69 1.69 -8.23 12.01
N SER A 70 2.54 -7.24 11.85
CA SER A 70 2.31 -5.85 12.25
C SER A 70 2.44 -4.84 11.11
N SER A 71 2.58 -5.27 9.87
CA SER A 71 2.72 -4.35 8.75
C SER A 71 1.97 -4.82 7.50
N THR A 72 1.31 -3.87 6.85
CA THR A 72 0.55 -4.10 5.61
C THR A 72 0.97 -3.14 4.51
N VAL A 73 0.79 -3.58 3.27
CA VAL A 73 0.91 -2.75 2.07
C VAL A 73 -0.37 -2.88 1.28
N GLN A 74 -1.00 -1.76 0.99
CA GLN A 74 -2.11 -1.66 0.06
C GLN A 74 -1.63 -0.98 -1.22
N MET A 75 -2.08 -1.47 -2.36
CA MET A 75 -1.84 -0.83 -3.64
C MET A 75 -3.15 -0.66 -4.39
N LYS A 76 -3.34 0.51 -4.98
CA LYS A 76 -4.52 0.83 -5.80
C LYS A 76 -4.08 1.54 -7.07
N LEU A 77 -4.64 1.10 -8.20
CA LEU A 77 -4.58 1.83 -9.46
C LEU A 77 -5.61 2.95 -9.44
N LEU A 78 -5.16 4.15 -9.70
CA LEU A 78 -6.01 5.34 -9.78
C LEU A 78 -5.89 5.94 -11.19
N PRO A 79 -7.02 6.32 -11.82
CA PRO A 79 -6.99 7.03 -13.08
C PRO A 79 -6.44 8.45 -12.85
N PHE A 80 -5.50 8.85 -13.69
CA PHE A 80 -4.90 10.18 -13.67
C PHE A 80 -4.69 10.70 -15.09
N GLY A 81 -5.59 11.54 -15.55
CA GLY A 81 -5.63 11.96 -16.95
C GLY A 81 -5.90 10.79 -17.89
N ASN A 82 -4.98 10.57 -18.85
CA ASN A 82 -5.05 9.44 -19.80
C ASN A 82 -4.25 8.21 -19.35
N GLU A 83 -3.64 8.26 -18.19
CA GLU A 83 -2.81 7.20 -17.63
C GLU A 83 -3.34 6.76 -16.27
N ASN A 84 -2.72 5.73 -15.71
CA ASN A 84 -2.96 5.31 -14.33
C ASN A 84 -1.72 5.59 -13.49
N ILE A 85 -1.95 5.96 -12.25
CA ILE A 85 -0.92 6.03 -11.21
C ILE A 85 -1.16 4.94 -10.17
N VAL A 86 -0.11 4.54 -9.49
CA VAL A 86 -0.15 3.55 -8.42
C VAL A 86 -0.07 4.28 -7.08
N CYS A 87 -1.14 4.18 -6.29
CA CYS A 87 -1.15 4.61 -4.91
C CYS A 87 -0.71 3.44 -4.03
N VAL A 88 0.30 3.66 -3.19
CA VAL A 88 0.83 2.67 -2.25
C VAL A 88 0.67 3.20 -0.83
N VAL A 89 -0.04 2.48 0.01
CA VAL A 89 -0.19 2.79 1.44
C VAL A 89 0.54 1.72 2.23
N LYS A 90 1.53 2.13 3.02
CA LYS A 90 2.24 1.27 3.97
C LYS A 90 1.79 1.62 5.38
N SER A 91 1.28 0.62 6.10
CA SER A 91 0.83 0.77 7.47
C SER A 91 1.62 -0.15 8.40
N VAL A 92 1.94 0.38 9.57
CA VAL A 92 2.57 -0.38 10.65
C VAL A 92 1.71 -0.23 11.91
N SER A 93 1.37 -1.34 12.51
CA SER A 93 0.63 -1.40 13.77
C SER A 93 1.60 -1.70 14.91
N ALA A 94 1.65 -0.77 15.87
CA ALA A 94 2.34 -0.95 17.15
C ALA A 94 1.31 -0.67 18.27
N GLU A 95 1.58 0.27 19.16
CA GLU A 95 0.58 0.75 20.12
C GLU A 95 -0.54 1.56 19.44
N ALA A 96 -0.21 2.20 18.30
CA ALA A 96 -1.14 2.81 17.37
C ALA A 96 -0.71 2.50 15.93
N GLU A 97 -1.64 2.67 14.97
CA GLU A 97 -1.33 2.47 13.54
C GLU A 97 -0.73 3.75 12.95
N ASP A 98 0.38 3.60 12.21
CA ASP A 98 0.97 4.65 11.39
C ASP A 98 0.93 4.25 9.92
N SER A 99 0.54 5.18 9.06
CA SER A 99 0.45 4.93 7.62
C SER A 99 1.18 6.01 6.82
N ARG A 100 1.81 5.57 5.73
CA ARG A 100 2.47 6.46 4.77
C ARG A 100 1.96 6.17 3.37
N VAL A 101 1.68 7.24 2.63
CA VAL A 101 1.18 7.18 1.26
C VAL A 101 2.27 7.57 0.29
N TYR A 102 2.38 6.80 -0.79
CA TYR A 102 3.31 7.04 -1.89
C TYR A 102 2.57 6.91 -3.22
N PHE A 103 2.97 7.71 -4.19
CA PHE A 103 2.46 7.63 -5.55
C PHE A 103 3.58 7.34 -6.53
N TYR A 104 3.29 6.50 -7.50
CA TYR A 104 4.20 6.11 -8.57
C TYR A 104 3.48 6.15 -9.91
N ASP A 105 4.23 6.41 -10.97
CA ASP A 105 3.74 6.15 -12.30
C ASP A 105 3.75 4.65 -12.62
N SER A 106 3.32 4.31 -13.81
CA SER A 106 3.28 2.93 -14.29
C SER A 106 4.65 2.25 -14.46
N HIS A 107 5.73 3.02 -14.42
CA HIS A 107 7.12 2.55 -14.52
C HIS A 107 7.85 2.58 -13.17
N TRP A 108 7.10 2.76 -12.09
CA TRP A 108 7.63 2.86 -10.72
C TRP A 108 8.51 4.07 -10.45
N ASN A 109 8.40 5.12 -11.27
CA ASN A 109 8.97 6.41 -10.92
C ASN A 109 8.12 7.07 -9.83
N ARG A 110 8.76 7.53 -8.78
CA ARG A 110 8.07 8.17 -7.66
C ARG A 110 7.53 9.55 -8.09
N LEU A 111 6.26 9.78 -7.83
CA LEU A 111 5.61 11.07 -8.01
C LEU A 111 5.66 11.87 -6.70
N ASN A 112 5.56 13.20 -6.82
CA ASN A 112 5.48 14.04 -5.64
C ASN A 112 4.11 13.84 -4.96
N THR A 113 4.12 13.34 -3.75
CA THR A 113 2.89 13.04 -2.99
C THR A 113 2.10 14.32 -2.68
N ASP A 114 2.77 15.42 -2.39
CA ASP A 114 2.15 16.69 -2.01
C ASP A 114 1.31 17.31 -3.14
N ASP A 115 1.63 16.98 -4.40
CA ASP A 115 0.86 17.44 -5.56
C ASP A 115 -0.43 16.63 -5.77
N LEU A 116 -0.52 15.44 -5.21
CA LEU A 116 -1.58 14.46 -5.46
C LEU A 116 -2.46 14.23 -4.24
N PHE A 117 -1.91 14.38 -3.06
CA PHE A 117 -2.58 14.06 -1.80
C PHE A 117 -2.11 15.01 -0.69
N THR A 118 -3.06 15.68 -0.07
CA THR A 118 -2.82 16.47 1.14
C THR A 118 -3.21 15.64 2.35
N MET A 119 -2.24 15.37 3.24
CA MET A 119 -2.52 14.68 4.49
C MET A 119 -3.43 15.57 5.35
N PRO A 120 -4.61 15.07 5.78
CA PRO A 120 -5.46 15.82 6.67
C PRO A 120 -4.74 16.12 7.99
N GLU A 121 -4.98 17.30 8.55
CA GLU A 121 -4.48 17.61 9.89
C GLU A 121 -5.22 16.77 10.94
N ILE A 122 -4.53 16.40 12.01
CA ILE A 122 -5.11 15.59 13.10
C ILE A 122 -6.40 16.24 13.65
N ARG A 123 -6.44 17.55 13.69
CA ARG A 123 -7.62 18.31 14.16
C ARG A 123 -8.86 18.10 13.30
N GLU A 124 -8.71 17.74 12.03
CA GLU A 124 -9.83 17.49 11.10
C GLU A 124 -10.58 16.19 11.42
N PHE A 125 -9.96 15.27 12.17
CA PHE A 125 -10.59 14.02 12.61
C PHE A 125 -11.46 14.18 13.86
N PHE A 126 -11.42 15.33 14.51
CA PHE A 126 -12.21 15.59 15.71
C PHE A 126 -13.41 16.50 15.39
N LEU A 127 -14.55 16.18 15.99
CA LEU A 127 -15.72 17.04 15.87
C LEU A 127 -15.50 18.36 16.64
N PRO A 128 -16.07 19.49 16.18
CA PRO A 128 -15.96 20.77 16.88
C PRO A 128 -16.52 20.78 18.31
N SER A 129 -17.39 19.79 18.62
CA SER A 129 -17.98 19.58 19.95
C SER A 129 -17.07 18.81 20.90
N ASP A 130 -16.01 18.19 20.38
CA ASP A 130 -15.07 17.45 21.20
C ASP A 130 -14.15 18.44 21.90
N THR A 131 -14.36 18.60 23.19
CA THR A 131 -13.50 19.41 24.10
C THR A 131 -12.08 18.82 24.23
N ILE A 132 -11.74 17.90 23.38
CA ILE A 132 -10.48 17.13 23.30
C ILE A 132 -9.34 17.98 22.75
N GLY A 133 -9.59 19.16 22.18
CA GLY A 133 -8.52 20.04 21.67
C GLY A 133 -7.40 20.32 22.67
N HIS A 134 -7.73 20.31 23.95
CA HIS A 134 -6.74 20.47 25.01
C HIS A 134 -5.87 19.20 25.22
N TYR A 135 -6.43 18.02 24.94
CA TYR A 135 -5.72 16.74 25.07
C TYR A 135 -4.86 16.42 23.86
N ILE A 136 -5.20 16.92 22.68
CA ILE A 136 -4.39 16.72 21.46
C ILE A 136 -3.02 17.38 21.63
N ASP A 137 -2.96 18.56 22.21
CA ASP A 137 -1.71 19.27 22.45
C ASP A 137 -0.83 18.61 23.51
N MET A 138 -1.38 17.66 24.29
CA MET A 138 -0.67 16.87 25.30
C MET A 138 -0.17 15.51 24.79
N CYS A 139 -0.57 15.10 23.57
CA CYS A 139 -0.11 13.85 22.98
C CYS A 139 1.21 14.08 22.24
N ASP A 140 2.29 13.48 22.73
CA ASP A 140 3.62 13.61 22.14
C ASP A 140 3.79 12.78 20.85
N ILE A 141 2.86 11.86 20.54
CA ILE A 141 2.94 10.95 19.41
C ILE A 141 1.60 10.92 18.66
N TYR A 142 1.63 11.32 17.39
CA TYR A 142 0.49 11.22 16.48
C TYR A 142 0.75 10.15 15.43
N LEU A 143 -0.09 9.13 15.41
CA LEU A 143 -0.06 8.08 14.40
C LEU A 143 -1.33 8.16 13.56
N VAL A 144 -1.17 8.09 12.25
CA VAL A 144 -2.28 8.16 11.28
C VAL A 144 -2.37 6.84 10.53
N SER A 145 -3.54 6.21 10.57
CA SER A 145 -3.83 5.02 9.79
C SER A 145 -4.76 5.36 8.62
N LEU A 146 -4.39 4.90 7.43
CA LEU A 146 -5.17 5.01 6.21
C LEU A 146 -5.56 3.61 5.73
N LYS A 147 -6.86 3.34 5.65
CA LYS A 147 -7.44 2.08 5.19
C LYS A 147 -8.39 2.28 4.02
#